data_b84de08032afa889efacd6584c1b33e3
#
_entry.id   b84de08032afa889efacd6584c1b33e3
#
_cell.length_a   1.000
_cell.length_b   1.000
_cell.length_c   1.000
_cell.angle_alpha   90.00
_cell.angle_beta   90.00
_cell.angle_gamma   90.00
#
_symmetry.space_group_name_H-M   'P 1'
#
loop_
_entity.id
_entity.type
_entity.pdbx_description
1 polymer ?
#
loop_
_entity_poly.entity_id
_entity_poly.type
_entity_poly.pdbx_seq_one_letter_code
_entity_poly.pdbx_strand_id
1 'polypeptide(L)'
;MISLSTFSLFLKKNYLEAIQFAVDYGFRGVEIWSNVFDFAPGTVNGNDVAAIRTIAHNNHLSLAVHFIGDANLADINAGHLAESRRQLIETIRLCHDIGGEVVIIHPGIAAPLSVQKRHPLTQYPKFTLENIKKEALLRFKESLHDATSVAESFNVVIGLENFSHVRNCVQSTYAELVEWVDEINSPALKITLDIGHANLEGGVQEAIEKFGSRIVHMHLNDNDGQSSLHGNLGSGTIDWQAIAPFLATFDGMLSLELIGFDDPEGEVLGSKAFLEDLLTQKVVG
;
A
#
# COMPACT_ATOMS: atom_id res chain seq x y z
N MET A 1 -0.17 -11.47 -10.67
CA MET A 1 -1.52 -11.32 -11.29
C MET A 1 -1.94 -9.85 -11.33
N ILE A 2 -2.65 -9.38 -12.39
CA ILE A 2 -3.10 -7.97 -12.49
C ILE A 2 -4.31 -7.77 -11.58
N SER A 3 -4.26 -6.76 -10.73
CA SER A 3 -5.30 -6.39 -9.77
C SER A 3 -5.68 -4.92 -9.87
N LEU A 4 -6.86 -4.58 -9.35
CA LEU A 4 -7.38 -3.22 -9.28
C LEU A 4 -7.28 -2.71 -7.84
N SER A 5 -6.69 -1.54 -7.62
CA SER A 5 -6.92 -0.79 -6.39
C SER A 5 -8.23 -0.01 -6.49
N THR A 6 -9.11 -0.17 -5.50
CA THR A 6 -10.38 0.58 -5.47
C THR A 6 -10.17 2.08 -5.36
N PHE A 7 -8.98 2.52 -4.92
CA PHE A 7 -8.56 3.91 -4.97
C PHE A 7 -8.69 4.53 -6.36
N SER A 8 -8.35 3.78 -7.39
CA SER A 8 -8.41 4.30 -8.77
C SER A 8 -9.83 4.66 -9.22
N LEU A 9 -10.86 4.16 -8.54
CA LEU A 9 -12.27 4.39 -8.90
C LEU A 9 -13.09 5.11 -7.81
N PHE A 10 -12.48 5.51 -6.69
CA PHE A 10 -13.17 6.00 -5.49
C PHE A 10 -14.04 7.25 -5.75
N LEU A 11 -13.75 8.05 -6.78
CA LEU A 11 -14.55 9.21 -7.15
C LEU A 11 -15.87 8.85 -7.83
N LYS A 12 -16.01 7.63 -8.36
CA LYS A 12 -17.16 7.21 -9.16
C LYS A 12 -17.87 5.96 -8.66
N LYS A 13 -17.19 5.14 -7.85
CA LYS A 13 -17.70 3.84 -7.40
C LYS A 13 -17.48 3.64 -5.91
N ASN A 14 -18.46 3.04 -5.24
CA ASN A 14 -18.22 2.44 -3.92
C ASN A 14 -17.40 1.15 -4.07
N TYR A 15 -16.97 0.57 -2.95
CA TYR A 15 -16.10 -0.60 -2.98
C TYR A 15 -16.75 -1.83 -3.64
N LEU A 16 -18.05 -2.06 -3.46
CA LEU A 16 -18.74 -3.20 -4.10
C LEU A 16 -18.86 -3.01 -5.61
N GLU A 17 -19.15 -1.80 -6.06
CA GLU A 17 -19.17 -1.45 -7.49
C GLU A 17 -17.78 -1.56 -8.12
N ALA A 18 -16.71 -1.21 -7.38
CA ALA A 18 -15.34 -1.37 -7.85
C ALA A 18 -14.93 -2.85 -7.92
N ILE A 19 -15.33 -3.68 -6.96
CA ILE A 19 -15.12 -5.13 -7.02
C ILE A 19 -15.87 -5.75 -8.23
N GLN A 20 -17.12 -5.34 -8.45
CA GLN A 20 -17.87 -5.81 -9.61
C GLN A 20 -17.24 -5.35 -10.93
N PHE A 21 -16.77 -4.11 -11.02
CA PHE A 21 -16.00 -3.63 -12.16
C PHE A 21 -14.75 -4.50 -12.42
N ALA A 22 -14.02 -4.86 -11.37
CA ALA A 22 -12.87 -5.76 -11.53
C ALA A 22 -13.26 -7.12 -12.13
N VAL A 23 -14.40 -7.68 -11.70
CA VAL A 23 -14.95 -8.92 -12.28
C VAL A 23 -15.30 -8.72 -13.75
N ASP A 24 -16.06 -7.68 -14.06
CA ASP A 24 -16.59 -7.43 -15.42
C ASP A 24 -15.47 -7.21 -16.44
N TYR A 25 -14.35 -6.64 -16.02
CA TYR A 25 -13.19 -6.36 -16.87
C TYR A 25 -12.01 -7.33 -16.70
N GLY A 26 -12.25 -8.48 -16.04
CA GLY A 26 -11.30 -9.60 -16.01
C GLY A 26 -10.04 -9.36 -15.19
N PHE A 27 -10.09 -8.54 -14.17
CA PHE A 27 -9.04 -8.48 -13.15
C PHE A 27 -9.01 -9.79 -12.35
N ARG A 28 -7.85 -10.14 -11.82
CA ARG A 28 -7.66 -11.36 -11.02
C ARG A 28 -7.51 -11.08 -9.53
N GLY A 29 -7.46 -9.83 -9.14
CA GLY A 29 -7.44 -9.41 -7.75
C GLY A 29 -7.99 -8.01 -7.57
N VAL A 30 -8.34 -7.71 -6.32
CA VAL A 30 -8.77 -6.38 -5.90
C VAL A 30 -8.10 -6.02 -4.60
N GLU A 31 -7.54 -4.84 -4.56
CA GLU A 31 -7.10 -4.17 -3.34
C GLU A 31 -8.15 -3.18 -2.92
N ILE A 32 -8.69 -3.37 -1.72
CA ILE A 32 -9.74 -2.50 -1.18
C ILE A 32 -9.10 -1.49 -0.23
N TRP A 33 -9.30 -0.21 -0.51
CA TRP A 33 -8.87 0.85 0.39
C TRP A 33 -9.78 0.93 1.61
N SER A 34 -9.20 0.79 2.80
CA SER A 34 -9.93 0.94 4.05
C SER A 34 -9.87 2.37 4.59
N ASN A 35 -10.87 2.72 5.42
CA ASN A 35 -11.04 4.05 6.02
C ASN A 35 -11.32 5.18 5.03
N VAL A 36 -11.72 4.84 3.79
CA VAL A 36 -12.22 5.79 2.81
C VAL A 36 -13.72 5.59 2.68
N PHE A 37 -14.47 6.64 2.96
CA PHE A 37 -15.94 6.73 2.82
C PHE A 37 -16.73 5.60 3.50
N ASP A 38 -16.87 4.44 2.86
CA ASP A 38 -17.81 3.39 3.22
C ASP A 38 -17.16 2.06 3.58
N PHE A 39 -15.87 1.85 3.27
CA PHE A 39 -15.14 0.65 3.64
C PHE A 39 -14.17 0.91 4.80
N ALA A 40 -14.65 0.72 6.03
CA ALA A 40 -13.83 0.83 7.22
C ALA A 40 -14.27 -0.18 8.28
N PRO A 41 -13.37 -0.62 9.18
CA PRO A 41 -13.77 -1.39 10.35
C PRO A 41 -14.88 -0.68 11.12
N GLY A 42 -15.99 -1.41 11.37
CA GLY A 42 -17.17 -0.87 12.06
C GLY A 42 -18.22 -0.23 11.14
N THR A 43 -17.93 0.04 9.87
CA THR A 43 -18.91 0.46 8.87
C THR A 43 -19.34 -0.69 7.97
N VAL A 44 -18.41 -1.60 7.66
CA VAL A 44 -18.69 -2.83 6.89
C VAL A 44 -19.45 -3.81 7.77
N ASN A 45 -20.64 -4.18 7.37
CA ASN A 45 -21.47 -5.12 8.12
C ASN A 45 -21.30 -6.57 7.62
N GLY A 46 -21.87 -7.52 8.36
CA GLY A 46 -21.73 -8.95 8.04
C GLY A 46 -22.29 -9.35 6.67
N ASN A 47 -23.30 -8.63 6.13
CA ASN A 47 -23.82 -8.90 4.79
C ASN A 47 -22.83 -8.47 3.72
N ASP A 48 -22.13 -7.33 3.94
CA ASP A 48 -21.12 -6.84 3.02
C ASP A 48 -19.92 -7.79 2.99
N VAL A 49 -19.44 -8.25 4.16
CA VAL A 49 -18.41 -9.29 4.26
C VAL A 49 -18.78 -10.53 3.48
N ALA A 50 -20.02 -11.02 3.66
CA ALA A 50 -20.50 -12.20 2.95
C ALA A 50 -20.61 -11.96 1.43
N ALA A 51 -21.04 -10.77 1.01
CA ALA A 51 -21.11 -10.40 -0.40
C ALA A 51 -19.73 -10.36 -1.05
N ILE A 52 -18.74 -9.69 -0.42
CA ILE A 52 -17.36 -9.62 -0.91
C ILE A 52 -16.78 -11.04 -1.06
N ARG A 53 -16.90 -11.88 -0.01
CA ARG A 53 -16.42 -13.27 -0.07
C ARG A 53 -17.06 -14.06 -1.21
N THR A 54 -18.37 -13.91 -1.39
CA THR A 54 -19.11 -14.61 -2.45
C THR A 54 -18.65 -14.19 -3.82
N ILE A 55 -18.52 -12.89 -4.07
CA ILE A 55 -18.04 -12.35 -5.34
C ILE A 55 -16.60 -12.83 -5.61
N ALA A 56 -15.71 -12.69 -4.62
CA ALA A 56 -14.32 -13.11 -4.77
C ALA A 56 -14.17 -14.60 -5.04
N HIS A 57 -14.87 -15.44 -4.26
CA HIS A 57 -14.85 -16.90 -4.45
C HIS A 57 -15.35 -17.32 -5.83
N ASN A 58 -16.53 -16.81 -6.25
CA ASN A 58 -17.17 -17.21 -7.50
C ASN A 58 -16.37 -16.77 -8.73
N ASN A 59 -15.56 -15.72 -8.62
CA ASN A 59 -14.76 -15.16 -9.71
C ASN A 59 -13.24 -15.41 -9.56
N HIS A 60 -12.85 -16.18 -8.54
CA HIS A 60 -11.42 -16.48 -8.26
C HIS A 60 -10.57 -15.22 -8.11
N LEU A 61 -11.09 -14.22 -7.39
CA LEU A 61 -10.36 -12.99 -7.09
C LEU A 61 -9.53 -13.13 -5.81
N SER A 62 -8.26 -12.79 -5.87
CA SER A 62 -7.46 -12.51 -4.68
C SER A 62 -7.82 -11.14 -4.12
N LEU A 63 -7.82 -11.01 -2.79
CA LEU A 63 -8.16 -9.77 -2.10
C LEU A 63 -7.01 -9.29 -1.23
N ALA A 64 -6.79 -7.98 -1.26
CA ALA A 64 -5.93 -7.27 -0.33
C ALA A 64 -6.67 -6.06 0.25
N VAL A 65 -6.22 -5.55 1.39
CA VAL A 65 -6.79 -4.33 1.99
C VAL A 65 -5.67 -3.34 2.22
N HIS A 66 -5.82 -2.14 1.71
CA HIS A 66 -4.90 -1.04 2.00
C HIS A 66 -5.38 -0.26 3.21
N PHE A 67 -4.58 -0.30 4.29
CA PHE A 67 -4.86 0.45 5.51
C PHE A 67 -4.46 1.91 5.33
N ILE A 68 -5.46 2.78 5.28
CA ILE A 68 -5.29 4.21 5.04
C ILE A 68 -6.11 5.01 6.03
N GLY A 69 -6.01 6.28 5.93
CA GLY A 69 -6.71 7.25 6.70
C GLY A 69 -5.75 8.15 7.45
N ASP A 70 -6.27 8.89 8.40
CA ASP A 70 -5.47 9.76 9.28
C ASP A 70 -4.67 8.95 10.32
N ALA A 71 -4.63 7.62 10.18
CA ALA A 71 -3.92 6.72 11.08
C ALA A 71 -2.41 6.86 10.90
N ASN A 72 -1.71 7.08 12.00
CA ASN A 72 -0.27 7.21 12.03
C ASN A 72 0.34 6.28 13.09
N LEU A 73 0.95 5.20 12.64
CA LEU A 73 1.57 4.19 13.49
C LEU A 73 2.85 4.66 14.19
N ALA A 74 3.31 5.86 13.86
CA ALA A 74 4.45 6.53 14.46
C ALA A 74 4.05 7.76 15.29
N ASP A 75 2.76 7.98 15.55
CA ASP A 75 2.30 9.20 16.21
C ASP A 75 2.89 9.35 17.62
N ILE A 76 3.47 10.52 17.90
CA ILE A 76 4.01 10.83 19.24
C ILE A 76 2.91 11.13 20.26
N ASN A 77 1.68 11.40 19.82
CA ASN A 77 0.52 11.48 20.70
C ASN A 77 0.01 10.08 21.03
N ALA A 78 0.10 9.69 22.29
CA ALA A 78 -0.27 8.34 22.72
C ALA A 78 -1.75 7.98 22.43
N GLY A 79 -2.66 8.95 22.47
CA GLY A 79 -4.08 8.73 22.16
C GLY A 79 -4.31 8.45 20.68
N HIS A 80 -3.69 9.23 19.80
CA HIS A 80 -3.75 9.02 18.35
C HIS A 80 -3.09 7.71 17.96
N LEU A 81 -1.92 7.40 18.53
CA LEU A 81 -1.24 6.13 18.30
C LEU A 81 -2.09 4.92 18.70
N ALA A 82 -2.71 4.98 19.89
CA ALA A 82 -3.57 3.90 20.37
C ALA A 82 -4.77 3.66 19.41
N GLU A 83 -5.37 4.72 18.91
CA GLU A 83 -6.46 4.63 17.94
C GLU A 83 -5.97 4.09 16.59
N SER A 84 -4.82 4.55 16.08
CA SER A 84 -4.21 4.05 14.85
C SER A 84 -3.91 2.55 14.94
N ARG A 85 -3.34 2.10 16.06
CA ARG A 85 -3.08 0.67 16.33
C ARG A 85 -4.38 -0.14 16.38
N ARG A 86 -5.42 0.38 17.06
CA ARG A 86 -6.73 -0.27 17.12
C ARG A 86 -7.33 -0.46 15.72
N GLN A 87 -7.33 0.60 14.91
CA GLN A 87 -7.85 0.56 13.55
C GLN A 87 -7.09 -0.43 12.67
N LEU A 88 -5.75 -0.49 12.76
CA LEU A 88 -4.96 -1.47 12.01
C LEU A 88 -5.32 -2.91 12.40
N ILE A 89 -5.44 -3.20 13.70
CA ILE A 89 -5.83 -4.54 14.17
C ILE A 89 -7.22 -4.93 13.64
N GLU A 90 -8.16 -4.00 13.64
CA GLU A 90 -9.50 -4.25 13.09
C GLU A 90 -9.47 -4.42 11.56
N THR A 91 -8.61 -3.69 10.86
CA THR A 91 -8.41 -3.85 9.42
C THR A 91 -7.81 -5.23 9.09
N ILE A 92 -6.85 -5.72 9.89
CA ILE A 92 -6.30 -7.09 9.73
C ILE A 92 -7.41 -8.14 9.89
N ARG A 93 -8.28 -7.99 10.89
CA ARG A 93 -9.43 -8.88 11.09
C ARG A 93 -10.41 -8.81 9.92
N LEU A 94 -10.76 -7.60 9.48
CA LEU A 94 -11.63 -7.39 8.33
C LEU A 94 -11.06 -8.01 7.06
N CYS A 95 -9.76 -7.87 6.82
CA CYS A 95 -9.06 -8.51 5.70
C CYS A 95 -9.23 -10.03 5.76
N HIS A 96 -8.96 -10.65 6.92
CA HIS A 96 -9.22 -12.08 7.13
C HIS A 96 -10.70 -12.45 6.87
N ASP A 97 -11.64 -11.67 7.43
CA ASP A 97 -13.06 -11.95 7.36
C ASP A 97 -13.61 -11.91 5.93
N ILE A 98 -13.09 -11.05 5.08
CA ILE A 98 -13.46 -11.03 3.66
C ILE A 98 -12.71 -12.08 2.82
N GLY A 99 -11.75 -12.80 3.39
CA GLY A 99 -10.90 -13.77 2.70
C GLY A 99 -9.70 -13.13 1.99
N GLY A 100 -9.27 -11.95 2.42
CA GLY A 100 -8.07 -11.28 1.94
C GLY A 100 -6.79 -11.86 2.54
N GLU A 101 -5.68 -11.65 1.85
CA GLU A 101 -4.38 -12.26 2.17
C GLU A 101 -3.36 -11.23 2.65
N VAL A 102 -3.45 -9.98 2.19
CA VAL A 102 -2.46 -8.94 2.45
C VAL A 102 -3.14 -7.67 2.97
N VAL A 103 -2.56 -7.07 4.02
CA VAL A 103 -2.87 -5.70 4.47
C VAL A 103 -1.67 -4.82 4.18
N ILE A 104 -1.85 -3.83 3.32
CA ILE A 104 -0.81 -2.86 2.99
C ILE A 104 -0.83 -1.73 4.02
N ILE A 105 0.34 -1.33 4.50
CA ILE A 105 0.51 -0.22 5.44
C ILE A 105 1.65 0.70 5.02
N HIS A 106 1.49 1.99 5.29
CA HIS A 106 2.59 2.95 5.17
C HIS A 106 3.47 2.96 6.43
N PRO A 107 4.77 3.26 6.32
CA PRO A 107 5.56 3.72 7.44
C PRO A 107 4.95 5.01 8.02
N GLY A 108 5.07 5.20 9.31
CA GLY A 108 4.50 6.37 9.96
C GLY A 108 5.21 7.68 9.63
N ILE A 109 4.57 8.79 9.95
CA ILE A 109 5.09 10.15 9.81
C ILE A 109 5.47 10.69 11.18
N ALA A 110 6.72 11.15 11.35
CA ALA A 110 7.25 11.62 12.65
C ALA A 110 6.55 12.88 13.16
N ALA A 111 6.17 13.80 12.27
CA ALA A 111 5.45 14.99 12.64
C ALA A 111 4.62 15.54 11.48
N PRO A 112 3.33 15.84 11.67
CA PRO A 112 2.52 16.53 10.69
C PRO A 112 3.16 17.85 10.28
N LEU A 113 3.03 18.23 9.01
CA LEU A 113 3.56 19.49 8.47
C LEU A 113 3.12 20.74 9.25
N SER A 114 1.94 20.67 9.88
CA SER A 114 1.39 21.74 10.72
C SER A 114 2.20 22.01 12.00
N VAL A 115 2.84 20.98 12.55
CA VAL A 115 3.64 21.09 13.79
C VAL A 115 5.02 21.69 13.53
N GLN A 116 5.56 21.54 12.31
CA GLN A 116 6.93 21.94 11.99
C GLN A 116 7.16 23.44 11.88
N LYS A 117 6.15 24.21 11.52
CA LYS A 117 6.34 25.63 11.16
C LYS A 117 6.06 26.63 12.30
N ARG A 118 5.40 26.25 13.39
CA ARG A 118 4.88 27.23 14.36
C ARG A 118 4.81 26.78 15.83
N HIS A 119 5.31 25.63 16.22
CA HIS A 119 5.15 25.21 17.62
C HIS A 119 6.28 25.81 18.49
N PRO A 120 5.96 26.61 19.55
CA PRO A 120 6.96 27.21 20.42
C PRO A 120 7.85 26.17 21.14
N LEU A 121 7.43 24.89 21.19
CA LEU A 121 8.20 23.81 21.80
C LEU A 121 9.42 23.38 20.97
N THR A 122 9.51 23.71 19.69
CA THR A 122 10.68 23.35 18.85
C THR A 122 11.96 24.07 19.26
N GLN A 123 11.88 25.09 20.06
CA GLN A 123 13.05 25.75 20.66
C GLN A 123 13.66 24.99 21.84
N TYR A 124 13.01 23.94 22.34
CA TYR A 124 13.54 23.11 23.42
C TYR A 124 14.29 21.90 22.84
N PRO A 125 15.52 21.57 23.32
CA PRO A 125 16.35 20.51 22.77
C PRO A 125 15.67 19.14 22.63
N LYS A 126 14.79 18.79 23.59
CA LYS A 126 14.06 17.51 23.55
C LYS A 126 12.98 17.43 22.47
N PHE A 127 12.59 18.56 21.88
CA PHE A 127 11.60 18.65 20.80
C PHE A 127 12.24 18.98 19.45
N THR A 128 13.53 18.74 19.27
CA THR A 128 14.15 18.82 17.96
C THR A 128 13.51 17.82 17.01
N LEU A 129 13.50 18.14 15.72
CA LEU A 129 12.95 17.22 14.69
C LEU A 129 13.63 15.85 14.76
N GLU A 130 14.93 15.82 15.02
CA GLU A 130 15.67 14.56 15.19
C GLU A 130 15.17 13.71 16.36
N ASN A 131 14.95 14.32 17.52
CA ASN A 131 14.43 13.60 18.68
C ASN A 131 12.99 13.13 18.48
N ILE A 132 12.16 13.94 17.80
CA ILE A 132 10.80 13.55 17.42
C ILE A 132 10.83 12.36 16.46
N LYS A 133 11.70 12.37 15.46
CA LYS A 133 11.88 11.22 14.53
C LYS A 133 12.32 9.96 15.26
N LYS A 134 13.27 10.04 16.18
CA LYS A 134 13.72 8.88 16.99
C LYS A 134 12.58 8.29 17.81
N GLU A 135 11.81 9.11 18.48
CA GLU A 135 10.65 8.65 19.27
C GLU A 135 9.56 8.05 18.36
N ALA A 136 9.26 8.69 17.23
CA ALA A 136 8.29 8.22 16.26
C ALA A 136 8.71 6.86 15.67
N LEU A 137 9.99 6.68 15.36
CA LEU A 137 10.53 5.41 14.87
C LEU A 137 10.39 4.28 15.89
N LEU A 138 10.68 4.55 17.19
CA LEU A 138 10.48 3.56 18.25
C LEU A 138 9.02 3.11 18.31
N ARG A 139 8.09 4.06 18.30
CA ARG A 139 6.64 3.78 18.34
C ARG A 139 6.16 3.04 17.11
N PHE A 140 6.70 3.38 15.94
CA PHE A 140 6.41 2.67 14.71
C PHE A 140 6.87 1.20 14.78
N LYS A 141 8.12 0.95 15.20
CA LYS A 141 8.65 -0.41 15.35
C LYS A 141 7.83 -1.24 16.35
N GLU A 142 7.42 -0.66 17.47
CA GLU A 142 6.49 -1.32 18.40
C GLU A 142 5.14 -1.64 17.74
N SER A 143 4.55 -0.66 17.04
CA SER A 143 3.27 -0.84 16.34
C SER A 143 3.36 -1.94 15.29
N LEU A 144 4.46 -1.96 14.53
CA LEU A 144 4.71 -2.96 13.49
C LEU A 144 4.86 -4.36 14.08
N HIS A 145 5.61 -4.51 15.17
CA HIS A 145 5.78 -5.79 15.88
C HIS A 145 4.44 -6.33 16.39
N ASP A 146 3.66 -5.48 17.08
CA ASP A 146 2.37 -5.87 17.63
C ASP A 146 1.37 -6.27 16.51
N ALA A 147 1.31 -5.46 15.46
CA ALA A 147 0.44 -5.74 14.30
C ALA A 147 0.84 -7.03 13.57
N THR A 148 2.15 -7.27 13.42
CA THR A 148 2.65 -8.51 12.81
C THR A 148 2.21 -9.74 13.58
N SER A 149 2.30 -9.70 14.93
CA SER A 149 1.86 -10.81 15.78
C SER A 149 0.35 -11.09 15.64
N VAL A 150 -0.45 -10.04 15.47
CA VAL A 150 -1.90 -10.19 15.18
C VAL A 150 -2.11 -10.78 13.78
N ALA A 151 -1.40 -10.27 12.77
CA ALA A 151 -1.52 -10.74 11.40
C ALA A 151 -1.19 -12.24 11.27
N GLU A 152 -0.15 -12.73 11.97
CA GLU A 152 0.14 -14.16 12.07
C GLU A 152 -1.06 -14.97 12.59
N SER A 153 -1.72 -14.48 13.63
CA SER A 153 -2.85 -15.20 14.25
C SER A 153 -4.08 -15.28 13.34
N PHE A 154 -4.19 -14.36 12.37
CA PHE A 154 -5.26 -14.32 11.37
C PHE A 154 -4.83 -14.88 10.00
N ASN A 155 -3.58 -15.37 9.86
CA ASN A 155 -3.02 -15.83 8.58
C ASN A 155 -3.11 -14.76 7.49
N VAL A 156 -2.82 -13.51 7.84
CA VAL A 156 -2.74 -12.35 6.97
C VAL A 156 -1.30 -11.87 6.92
N VAL A 157 -0.84 -11.37 5.79
CA VAL A 157 0.49 -10.77 5.64
C VAL A 157 0.38 -9.26 5.66
N ILE A 158 1.22 -8.59 6.43
CA ILE A 158 1.41 -7.14 6.34
C ILE A 158 2.41 -6.86 5.23
N GLY A 159 2.02 -6.06 4.24
CA GLY A 159 2.88 -5.49 3.22
C GLY A 159 3.30 -4.08 3.60
N LEU A 160 4.50 -3.90 4.13
CA LEU A 160 5.02 -2.59 4.48
C LEU A 160 5.52 -1.88 3.22
N GLU A 161 4.88 -0.76 2.88
CA GLU A 161 5.13 -0.06 1.63
C GLU A 161 6.33 0.91 1.72
N ASN A 162 7.10 1.06 0.63
CA ASN A 162 8.14 2.07 0.52
C ASN A 162 7.51 3.46 0.34
N PHE A 163 7.79 4.37 1.29
CA PHE A 163 7.12 5.68 1.39
C PHE A 163 8.08 6.81 1.79
N SER A 164 9.38 6.61 1.57
CA SER A 164 10.44 7.50 2.07
C SER A 164 10.46 8.88 1.40
N HIS A 165 9.88 9.02 0.19
CA HIS A 165 9.73 10.30 -0.50
C HIS A 165 8.84 11.31 0.26
N VAL A 166 8.03 10.84 1.20
CA VAL A 166 7.18 11.72 2.02
C VAL A 166 8.01 12.40 3.09
N ARG A 167 7.89 13.73 3.16
CA ARG A 167 8.63 14.53 4.13
C ARG A 167 8.29 14.10 5.57
N ASN A 168 9.34 13.84 6.36
CA ASN A 168 9.28 13.35 7.75
C ASN A 168 8.66 11.95 7.91
N CYS A 169 8.61 11.17 6.88
CA CYS A 169 8.44 9.75 7.03
C CYS A 169 9.50 9.21 8.00
N VAL A 170 9.16 8.22 8.82
CA VAL A 170 10.14 7.55 9.70
C VAL A 170 11.12 6.72 8.91
N GLN A 171 10.71 6.18 7.76
CA GLN A 171 11.59 5.56 6.77
C GLN A 171 12.36 6.65 6.01
N SER A 172 13.65 6.45 5.79
CA SER A 172 14.50 7.35 5.02
C SER A 172 15.21 6.64 3.86
N THR A 173 15.32 5.31 3.88
CA THR A 173 16.02 4.51 2.86
C THR A 173 15.36 3.14 2.67
N TYR A 174 15.61 2.51 1.52
CA TYR A 174 15.20 1.11 1.28
C TYR A 174 15.88 0.12 2.26
N ALA A 175 17.12 0.42 2.66
CA ALA A 175 17.85 -0.43 3.60
C ALA A 175 17.17 -0.50 4.98
N GLU A 176 16.62 0.62 5.46
CA GLU A 176 15.86 0.64 6.72
C GLU A 176 14.59 -0.23 6.63
N LEU A 177 13.87 -0.18 5.50
CA LEU A 177 12.69 -1.02 5.30
C LEU A 177 13.04 -2.51 5.34
N VAL A 178 14.11 -2.90 4.64
CA VAL A 178 14.62 -4.28 4.66
C VAL A 178 15.06 -4.68 6.07
N GLU A 179 15.79 -3.80 6.77
CA GLU A 179 16.24 -4.05 8.15
C GLU A 179 15.05 -4.33 9.08
N TRP A 180 13.98 -3.53 9.02
CA TRP A 180 12.82 -3.72 9.89
C TRP A 180 12.09 -5.04 9.62
N VAL A 181 11.95 -5.42 8.34
CA VAL A 181 11.35 -6.70 7.97
C VAL A 181 12.22 -7.87 8.43
N ASP A 182 13.54 -7.77 8.27
CA ASP A 182 14.49 -8.82 8.67
C ASP A 182 14.65 -8.91 10.19
N GLU A 183 14.61 -7.80 10.94
CA GLU A 183 14.64 -7.78 12.40
C GLU A 183 13.43 -8.50 13.01
N ILE A 184 12.22 -8.24 12.50
CA ILE A 184 11.00 -8.91 12.99
C ILE A 184 10.98 -10.39 12.56
N ASN A 185 11.52 -10.69 11.38
CA ASN A 185 11.72 -12.05 10.86
C ASN A 185 10.45 -12.92 10.93
N SER A 186 9.32 -12.36 10.59
CA SER A 186 8.02 -13.05 10.55
C SER A 186 7.58 -13.35 9.12
N PRO A 187 6.96 -14.51 8.86
CA PRO A 187 6.33 -14.76 7.57
C PRO A 187 5.15 -13.81 7.28
N ALA A 188 4.54 -13.22 8.34
CA ALA A 188 3.44 -12.29 8.23
C ALA A 188 3.87 -10.82 8.04
N LEU A 189 5.16 -10.53 7.86
CA LEU A 189 5.66 -9.20 7.51
C LEU A 189 6.52 -9.27 6.26
N LYS A 190 6.11 -8.54 5.24
CA LYS A 190 6.74 -8.45 3.93
C LYS A 190 6.75 -7.01 3.46
N ILE A 191 7.18 -6.77 2.23
CA ILE A 191 7.24 -5.45 1.60
C ILE A 191 6.19 -5.35 0.50
N THR A 192 5.49 -4.23 0.46
CA THR A 192 4.77 -3.75 -0.72
C THR A 192 5.69 -2.80 -1.47
N LEU A 193 5.96 -3.08 -2.74
CA LEU A 193 6.73 -2.18 -3.60
C LEU A 193 5.78 -1.29 -4.39
N ASP A 194 5.73 0.00 -4.04
CA ASP A 194 5.18 1.02 -4.93
C ASP A 194 6.28 1.50 -5.87
N ILE A 195 6.06 1.27 -7.18
CA ILE A 195 7.07 1.59 -8.21
C ILE A 195 7.10 3.08 -8.53
N GLY A 196 5.99 3.79 -8.38
CA GLY A 196 5.96 5.24 -8.53
C GLY A 196 6.73 5.94 -7.41
N HIS A 197 6.55 5.49 -6.16
CA HIS A 197 7.37 5.96 -5.05
C HIS A 197 8.86 5.65 -5.25
N ALA A 198 9.17 4.46 -5.75
CA ALA A 198 10.54 4.07 -6.04
C ALA A 198 11.17 4.94 -7.16
N ASN A 199 10.38 5.36 -8.16
CA ASN A 199 10.86 6.24 -9.23
C ASN A 199 11.26 7.65 -8.72
N LEU A 200 10.73 8.08 -7.57
CA LEU A 200 11.07 9.36 -6.92
C LEU A 200 12.33 9.30 -6.05
N GLU A 201 12.89 8.11 -5.84
CA GLU A 201 13.99 7.88 -4.89
C GLU A 201 15.26 7.35 -5.58
N GLY A 202 15.55 6.07 -5.39
CA GLY A 202 16.73 5.42 -5.99
C GLY A 202 16.48 4.77 -7.34
N GLY A 203 15.21 4.69 -7.74
CA GLY A 203 14.77 4.00 -8.95
C GLY A 203 14.16 2.63 -8.68
N VAL A 204 13.28 2.23 -9.59
CA VAL A 204 12.48 1.00 -9.45
C VAL A 204 13.36 -0.25 -9.44
N GLN A 205 14.38 -0.31 -10.29
CA GLN A 205 15.25 -1.48 -10.39
C GLN A 205 16.08 -1.68 -9.12
N GLU A 206 16.59 -0.59 -8.51
CA GLU A 206 17.30 -0.65 -7.23
C GLU A 206 16.38 -1.16 -6.11
N ALA A 207 15.12 -0.71 -6.08
CA ALA A 207 14.14 -1.19 -5.11
C ALA A 207 13.86 -2.69 -5.29
N ILE A 208 13.64 -3.16 -6.52
CA ILE A 208 13.45 -4.58 -6.82
C ILE A 208 14.64 -5.42 -6.33
N GLU A 209 15.86 -4.99 -6.63
CA GLU A 209 17.08 -5.70 -6.23
C GLU A 209 17.24 -5.76 -4.70
N LYS A 210 17.00 -4.65 -4.00
CA LYS A 210 17.13 -4.58 -2.54
C LYS A 210 16.04 -5.33 -1.79
N PHE A 211 14.80 -5.24 -2.25
CA PHE A 211 13.68 -5.90 -1.58
C PHE A 211 13.61 -7.40 -1.90
N GLY A 212 13.91 -7.77 -3.14
CA GLY A 212 14.02 -9.16 -3.57
C GLY A 212 12.78 -10.00 -3.21
N SER A 213 13.01 -11.17 -2.61
CA SER A 213 11.95 -12.10 -2.21
C SER A 213 11.06 -11.63 -1.04
N ARG A 214 11.33 -10.45 -0.50
CA ARG A 214 10.49 -9.83 0.54
C ARG A 214 9.25 -9.17 -0.05
N ILE A 215 9.22 -8.91 -1.37
CA ILE A 215 8.06 -8.29 -2.02
C ILE A 215 6.90 -9.29 -2.07
N VAL A 216 5.74 -8.91 -1.52
CA VAL A 216 4.50 -9.70 -1.54
C VAL A 216 3.41 -9.05 -2.39
N HIS A 217 3.47 -7.74 -2.58
CA HIS A 217 2.48 -6.93 -3.27
C HIS A 217 3.17 -5.79 -4.01
N MET A 218 2.58 -5.31 -5.09
CA MET A 218 3.11 -4.15 -5.82
C MET A 218 1.99 -3.18 -6.19
N HIS A 219 2.26 -1.88 -6.00
CA HIS A 219 1.47 -0.81 -6.60
C HIS A 219 2.13 -0.37 -7.90
N LEU A 220 1.33 -0.35 -8.96
CA LEU A 220 1.74 0.08 -10.28
C LEU A 220 1.05 1.39 -10.63
N ASN A 221 1.85 2.41 -10.81
CA ASN A 221 1.51 3.74 -11.30
C ASN A 221 2.74 4.34 -11.97
N ASP A 222 2.58 5.45 -12.68
CA ASP A 222 3.71 6.16 -13.30
C ASP A 222 3.75 7.62 -12.87
N ASN A 223 4.91 8.25 -12.98
CA ASN A 223 5.11 9.65 -12.69
C ASN A 223 6.31 10.24 -13.44
N ASP A 224 6.52 11.54 -13.30
CA ASP A 224 7.59 12.30 -13.97
C ASP A 224 8.97 12.21 -13.28
N GLY A 225 9.11 11.40 -12.23
CA GLY A 225 10.32 11.31 -11.42
C GLY A 225 10.54 12.51 -10.49
N GLN A 226 9.56 13.42 -10.34
CA GLN A 226 9.64 14.60 -9.49
C GLN A 226 8.48 14.77 -8.53
N SER A 227 7.30 14.30 -8.92
CA SER A 227 6.07 14.41 -8.13
C SER A 227 5.36 13.06 -8.02
N SER A 228 4.80 12.78 -6.86
CA SER A 228 4.00 11.56 -6.63
C SER A 228 2.64 11.69 -7.30
N LEU A 229 2.65 11.60 -8.63
CA LEU A 229 1.45 11.48 -9.44
C LEU A 229 1.24 9.98 -9.67
N HIS A 230 0.10 9.43 -9.26
CA HIS A 230 -0.26 8.06 -9.59
C HIS A 230 -0.87 8.04 -10.99
N GLY A 231 -0.04 8.34 -12.00
CA GLY A 231 -0.46 8.44 -13.40
C GLY A 231 -0.60 7.09 -14.09
N ASN A 232 -1.14 7.13 -15.30
CA ASN A 232 -1.34 5.95 -16.16
C ASN A 232 0.00 5.29 -16.49
N LEU A 233 0.02 3.97 -16.59
CA LEU A 233 1.23 3.23 -16.95
C LEU A 233 1.74 3.66 -18.33
N GLY A 234 3.05 3.93 -18.41
CA GLY A 234 3.72 4.40 -19.62
C GLY A 234 3.55 5.89 -19.91
N SER A 235 2.90 6.66 -19.03
CA SER A 235 2.74 8.11 -19.22
C SER A 235 3.87 8.93 -18.60
N GLY A 236 4.74 8.32 -17.80
CA GLY A 236 5.80 8.97 -17.06
C GLY A 236 7.20 8.59 -17.52
N THR A 237 8.11 8.42 -16.56
CA THR A 237 9.55 8.20 -16.81
C THR A 237 10.02 6.80 -16.41
N ILE A 238 9.14 5.93 -15.90
CA ILE A 238 9.51 4.57 -15.51
C ILE A 238 9.89 3.73 -16.74
N ASP A 239 11.06 3.08 -16.68
CA ASP A 239 11.47 2.12 -17.73
C ASP A 239 10.76 0.77 -17.53
N TRP A 240 9.54 0.69 -18.06
CA TRP A 240 8.69 -0.50 -18.00
C TRP A 240 9.32 -1.71 -18.67
N GLN A 241 10.12 -1.52 -19.73
CA GLN A 241 10.79 -2.60 -20.42
C GLN A 241 11.89 -3.23 -19.55
N ALA A 242 12.61 -2.42 -18.77
CA ALA A 242 13.65 -2.92 -17.88
C ALA A 242 13.09 -3.79 -16.75
N ILE A 243 11.88 -3.45 -16.23
CA ILE A 243 11.26 -4.17 -15.10
C ILE A 243 10.30 -5.29 -15.55
N ALA A 244 9.90 -5.35 -16.82
CA ALA A 244 8.97 -6.34 -17.33
C ALA A 244 9.37 -7.82 -17.06
N PRO A 245 10.66 -8.23 -17.08
CA PRO A 245 11.05 -9.59 -16.71
C PRO A 245 10.70 -9.95 -15.26
N PHE A 246 10.85 -9.01 -14.34
CA PHE A 246 10.49 -9.20 -12.95
C PHE A 246 8.96 -9.28 -12.80
N LEU A 247 8.22 -8.34 -13.39
CA LEU A 247 6.75 -8.32 -13.33
C LEU A 247 6.14 -9.61 -13.88
N ALA A 248 6.70 -10.17 -14.95
CA ALA A 248 6.21 -11.39 -15.58
C ALA A 248 6.36 -12.64 -14.69
N THR A 249 7.32 -12.64 -13.77
CA THR A 249 7.59 -13.77 -12.86
C THR A 249 7.08 -13.53 -11.44
N PHE A 250 6.55 -12.35 -11.16
CA PHE A 250 6.05 -12.00 -9.83
C PHE A 250 4.73 -12.72 -9.53
N ASP A 251 4.71 -13.48 -8.42
CA ASP A 251 3.57 -14.33 -8.03
C ASP A 251 2.54 -13.60 -7.14
N GLY A 252 2.75 -12.33 -6.83
CA GLY A 252 1.82 -11.50 -6.06
C GLY A 252 0.85 -10.70 -6.92
N MET A 253 0.16 -9.78 -6.26
CA MET A 253 -0.75 -8.84 -6.92
C MET A 253 0.04 -7.65 -7.51
N LEU A 254 -0.22 -7.36 -8.78
CA LEU A 254 0.20 -6.16 -9.49
C LEU A 254 -0.99 -5.20 -9.50
N SER A 255 -1.11 -4.37 -8.48
CA SER A 255 -2.26 -3.53 -8.23
C SER A 255 -2.15 -2.20 -8.97
N LEU A 256 -3.08 -1.92 -9.86
CA LEU A 256 -3.16 -0.62 -10.52
C LEU A 256 -3.70 0.40 -9.52
N GLU A 257 -2.83 1.30 -9.07
CA GLU A 257 -3.16 2.34 -8.11
C GLU A 257 -2.98 3.71 -8.76
N LEU A 258 -4.02 4.16 -9.46
CA LEU A 258 -4.00 5.34 -10.30
C LEU A 258 -4.85 6.47 -9.70
N ILE A 259 -4.50 7.72 -10.00
CA ILE A 259 -5.34 8.89 -9.72
C ILE A 259 -5.84 9.45 -11.05
N GLY A 260 -7.03 9.02 -11.46
CA GLY A 260 -7.74 9.53 -12.63
C GLY A 260 -8.89 10.45 -12.23
N PHE A 261 -8.90 11.68 -12.71
CA PHE A 261 -9.96 12.65 -12.36
C PHE A 261 -11.07 12.73 -13.40
N ASP A 262 -10.71 12.65 -14.68
CA ASP A 262 -11.67 12.86 -15.77
C ASP A 262 -12.35 11.55 -16.20
N ASP A 263 -11.58 10.50 -16.48
CA ASP A 263 -12.06 9.19 -16.89
C ASP A 263 -11.33 8.06 -16.18
N PRO A 264 -11.54 7.87 -14.86
CA PRO A 264 -10.82 6.87 -14.08
C PRO A 264 -11.05 5.43 -14.58
N GLU A 265 -12.20 5.10 -15.13
CA GLU A 265 -12.46 3.78 -15.70
C GLU A 265 -11.64 3.54 -16.97
N GLY A 266 -11.63 4.49 -17.91
CA GLY A 266 -10.83 4.41 -19.13
C GLY A 266 -9.33 4.39 -18.84
N GLU A 267 -8.87 5.15 -17.85
CA GLU A 267 -7.46 5.20 -17.44
C GLU A 267 -7.01 3.87 -16.84
N VAL A 268 -7.82 3.27 -15.98
CA VAL A 268 -7.56 1.94 -15.41
C VAL A 268 -7.52 0.86 -16.50
N LEU A 269 -8.47 0.87 -17.43
CA LEU A 269 -8.52 -0.11 -18.52
C LEU A 269 -7.38 0.08 -19.51
N GLY A 270 -7.00 1.32 -19.81
CA GLY A 270 -5.84 1.63 -20.63
C GLY A 270 -4.53 1.14 -20.01
N SER A 271 -4.35 1.36 -18.71
CA SER A 271 -3.18 0.89 -17.96
C SER A 271 -3.16 -0.65 -17.83
N LYS A 272 -4.32 -1.29 -17.67
CA LYS A 272 -4.43 -2.76 -17.72
C LYS A 272 -3.99 -3.31 -19.06
N ALA A 273 -4.50 -2.75 -20.16
CA ALA A 273 -4.11 -3.18 -21.51
C ALA A 273 -2.61 -2.98 -21.78
N PHE A 274 -2.05 -1.83 -21.36
CA PHE A 274 -0.60 -1.59 -21.45
C PHE A 274 0.20 -2.68 -20.72
N LEU A 275 -0.20 -3.04 -19.50
CA LEU A 275 0.50 -4.06 -18.71
C LEU A 275 0.36 -5.45 -19.33
N GLU A 276 -0.82 -5.82 -19.85
CA GLU A 276 -1.05 -7.08 -20.55
C GLU A 276 -0.16 -7.20 -21.80
N ASP A 277 -0.08 -6.15 -22.61
CA ASP A 277 0.80 -6.09 -23.78
C ASP A 277 2.28 -6.22 -23.39
N LEU A 278 2.71 -5.48 -22.36
CA LEU A 278 4.07 -5.54 -21.86
C LEU A 278 4.48 -6.94 -21.41
N LEU A 279 3.60 -7.62 -20.67
CA LEU A 279 3.87 -8.97 -20.16
C LEU A 279 3.81 -10.04 -21.26
N THR A 280 3.02 -9.82 -22.32
CA THR A 280 2.87 -10.78 -23.43
C THR A 280 4.05 -10.73 -24.39
N GLN A 281 4.62 -9.56 -24.66
CA GLN A 281 5.74 -9.38 -25.61
C GLN A 281 7.01 -10.16 -25.23
N LYS A 282 7.18 -10.59 -23.98
CA LYS A 282 8.36 -11.32 -23.48
C LYS A 282 8.22 -12.85 -23.47
N VAL A 283 7.06 -13.40 -23.79
CA VAL A 283 6.87 -14.86 -23.91
C VAL A 283 7.40 -15.38 -25.26
N VAL A 284 7.75 -14.48 -26.19
CA VAL A 284 8.13 -14.81 -27.58
C VAL A 284 9.64 -14.62 -27.86
N GLY A 285 10.47 -14.30 -26.85
CA GLY A 285 11.90 -14.07 -27.01
C GLY A 285 12.79 -15.18 -26.44
#